data_3e8cacc34b1db501a4f2ea0deff09ae1
#
_entry.id   3e8cacc34b1db501a4f2ea0deff09ae1
#
_cell.length_a   1.000
_cell.length_b   1.000
_cell.length_c   1.000
_cell.angle_alpha   90.00
_cell.angle_beta   90.00
_cell.angle_gamma   90.00
#
_symmetry.space_group_name_H-M   'P 1'
#
loop_
_entity.id
_entity.type
_entity.pdbx_description
1 polymer ?
#
loop_
_entity_poly.entity_id
_entity_poly.type
_entity_poly.pdbx_seq_one_letter_code
_entity_poly.pdbx_strand_id
1 'polypeptide(L)'
;HTHVKSNSDSGRFAQITSGRIASGGGSFQTALVCGKDMIFLPNVSAEQLCNEVLQAFTFYDRWERDLVMALLERQPIQKLLDIAHQVFQRPMFIKSDSSWVFAITGGYDISVHPDWARLENSVANKRSDFNAVKAVSLDPEFQATFLQHYPSILQSPFYQGNVLHANVWLEDRRVCEIVAVENDRPFQQGDVHLMHTFASVVERYMKANRPLYLSLSGLPAFFIELIEGQEVTSLNYDIARR
;
A
#
# COMPACT_ATOMS: atom_id res chain seq x y z
N HIS A 1 -39.60 8.80 -13.44
CA HIS A 1 -39.14 7.91 -12.36
C HIS A 1 -39.23 6.46 -12.86
N THR A 2 -38.09 5.87 -13.19
CA THR A 2 -38.04 4.45 -13.52
C THR A 2 -37.46 3.73 -12.31
N HIS A 3 -38.31 3.01 -11.57
CA HIS A 3 -37.86 2.14 -10.48
C HIS A 3 -37.56 0.76 -11.05
N VAL A 4 -36.32 0.32 -11.00
CA VAL A 4 -35.97 -1.08 -11.18
C VAL A 4 -35.80 -1.70 -9.81
N LYS A 5 -36.78 -2.50 -9.37
CA LYS A 5 -36.65 -3.35 -8.19
C LYS A 5 -36.10 -4.70 -8.64
N SER A 6 -34.90 -5.05 -8.24
CA SER A 6 -34.39 -6.41 -8.25
C SER A 6 -34.61 -7.02 -6.88
N ASN A 7 -35.42 -8.06 -6.81
CA ASN A 7 -35.66 -8.85 -5.60
C ASN A 7 -34.68 -10.03 -5.61
N SER A 8 -33.70 -10.02 -4.74
CA SER A 8 -32.97 -11.23 -4.33
C SER A 8 -32.54 -11.09 -2.88
N ASP A 9 -32.83 -12.11 -2.11
CA ASP A 9 -32.69 -12.27 -0.66
C ASP A 9 -31.21 -12.30 -0.24
N SER A 10 -30.60 -11.15 -0.03
CA SER A 10 -29.40 -10.98 0.82
C SER A 10 -29.18 -9.48 1.06
N GLY A 11 -29.32 -9.07 2.28
CA GLY A 11 -29.50 -7.75 2.88
C GLY A 11 -28.58 -6.57 2.52
N ARG A 12 -28.18 -6.37 1.28
CA ARG A 12 -27.54 -5.11 0.81
C ARG A 12 -28.09 -4.77 -0.56
N PHE A 13 -29.09 -3.93 -0.61
CA PHE A 13 -29.65 -3.44 -1.88
C PHE A 13 -28.97 -2.13 -2.28
N ALA A 14 -28.38 -2.12 -3.48
CA ALA A 14 -28.05 -0.89 -4.18
C ALA A 14 -29.31 -0.41 -4.94
N GLN A 15 -29.76 0.81 -4.69
CA GLN A 15 -30.84 1.43 -5.43
C GLN A 15 -30.26 2.39 -6.47
N ILE A 16 -30.54 2.12 -7.74
CA ILE A 16 -30.16 3.02 -8.84
C ILE A 16 -31.28 4.00 -9.04
N THR A 17 -30.99 5.28 -8.89
CA THR A 17 -31.95 6.36 -9.12
C THR A 17 -31.39 7.29 -10.20
N SER A 18 -32.08 7.41 -11.33
CA SER A 18 -31.80 8.46 -12.30
C SER A 18 -32.75 9.62 -12.08
N GLY A 19 -32.22 10.83 -11.89
CA GLY A 19 -33.01 12.02 -11.66
C GLY A 19 -32.41 13.24 -12.34
N ARG A 20 -33.29 14.17 -12.81
CA ARG A 20 -32.86 15.52 -13.17
C ARG A 20 -32.66 16.33 -11.88
N ILE A 21 -31.43 16.70 -11.57
CA ILE A 21 -31.20 17.78 -10.62
C ILE A 21 -31.32 19.07 -11.40
N ALA A 22 -32.34 19.85 -11.09
CA ALA A 22 -32.58 21.14 -11.69
C ALA A 22 -31.56 22.17 -11.20
N SER A 23 -30.40 22.19 -11.85
CA SER A 23 -29.53 23.37 -11.87
C SER A 23 -29.44 23.79 -13.33
N GLY A 24 -29.90 24.96 -13.65
CA GLY A 24 -30.06 25.68 -14.92
C GLY A 24 -29.27 25.35 -16.18
N GLY A 25 -28.96 24.09 -16.46
CA GLY A 25 -28.30 23.60 -17.69
C GLY A 25 -28.49 22.11 -17.74
N GLY A 26 -29.16 21.64 -18.75
CA GLY A 26 -29.75 20.29 -18.94
C GLY A 26 -28.80 19.08 -18.93
N SER A 27 -27.96 18.90 -17.93
CA SER A 27 -27.15 17.69 -17.75
C SER A 27 -27.91 16.65 -16.93
N PHE A 28 -28.05 15.44 -17.47
CA PHE A 28 -28.53 14.28 -16.72
C PHE A 28 -27.43 13.82 -15.76
N GLN A 29 -27.78 13.64 -14.50
CA GLN A 29 -26.91 13.00 -13.51
C GLN A 29 -27.52 11.67 -13.11
N THR A 30 -26.73 10.62 -13.16
CA THR A 30 -27.12 9.29 -12.69
C THR A 30 -26.44 9.04 -11.36
N ALA A 31 -27.19 8.57 -10.37
CA ALA A 31 -26.70 8.23 -9.05
C ALA A 31 -26.93 6.76 -8.74
N LEU A 32 -25.92 6.10 -8.22
CA LEU A 32 -26.02 4.80 -7.56
C LEU A 32 -25.97 5.04 -6.06
N VAL A 33 -26.95 4.56 -5.32
CA VAL A 33 -27.06 4.74 -3.87
C VAL A 33 -27.05 3.38 -3.20
N CYS A 34 -26.15 3.19 -2.22
CA CYS A 34 -26.09 2.02 -1.38
C CYS A 34 -26.00 2.45 0.09
N GLY A 35 -27.12 2.39 0.82
CA GLY A 35 -27.18 2.90 2.18
C GLY A 35 -26.93 4.40 2.27
N LYS A 36 -25.79 4.81 2.86
CA LYS A 36 -25.34 6.21 2.94
C LYS A 36 -24.37 6.61 1.84
N ASP A 37 -23.86 5.64 1.10
CA ASP A 37 -22.88 5.85 0.05
C ASP A 37 -23.57 6.19 -1.27
N MET A 38 -22.99 7.12 -2.01
CA MET A 38 -23.56 7.61 -3.25
C MET A 38 -22.48 7.88 -4.30
N ILE A 39 -22.66 7.32 -5.48
CA ILE A 39 -21.79 7.54 -6.63
C ILE A 39 -22.56 8.35 -7.66
N PHE A 40 -22.01 9.49 -8.08
CA PHE A 40 -22.57 10.32 -9.14
C PHE A 40 -21.66 10.29 -10.37
N LEU A 41 -22.24 10.05 -11.52
CA LEU A 41 -21.56 10.26 -12.80
C LEU A 41 -22.42 11.15 -13.72
N PRO A 42 -21.88 12.27 -14.20
CA PRO A 42 -22.57 13.13 -15.15
C PRO A 42 -22.58 12.46 -16.54
N ASN A 43 -23.67 12.63 -17.27
CA ASN A 43 -23.79 12.24 -18.68
C ASN A 43 -23.64 10.74 -18.99
N VAL A 44 -23.89 9.86 -18.02
CA VAL A 44 -23.93 8.41 -18.21
C VAL A 44 -25.34 7.85 -17.95
N SER A 45 -25.69 6.77 -18.62
CA SER A 45 -26.94 6.05 -18.33
C SER A 45 -26.82 5.25 -17.04
N ALA A 46 -27.96 4.88 -16.43
CA ALA A 46 -28.00 4.00 -15.26
C ALA A 46 -27.33 2.65 -15.54
N GLU A 47 -27.51 2.11 -16.74
CA GLU A 47 -26.88 0.86 -17.17
C GLU A 47 -25.37 0.99 -17.28
N GLN A 48 -24.86 2.08 -17.87
CA GLN A 48 -23.42 2.37 -17.93
C GLN A 48 -22.83 2.51 -16.52
N LEU A 49 -23.47 3.27 -15.64
CA LEU A 49 -23.01 3.42 -14.25
C LEU A 49 -22.95 2.08 -13.53
N CYS A 50 -23.97 1.23 -13.68
CA CYS A 50 -23.97 -0.12 -13.11
C CYS A 50 -22.81 -0.95 -13.62
N ASN A 51 -22.59 -0.95 -14.93
CA ASN A 51 -21.54 -1.73 -15.57
C ASN A 51 -20.15 -1.27 -15.07
N GLU A 52 -19.90 0.04 -15.00
CA GLU A 52 -18.65 0.59 -14.47
C GLU A 52 -18.40 0.17 -13.01
N VAL A 53 -19.44 0.27 -12.17
CA VAL A 53 -19.33 -0.15 -10.78
C VAL A 53 -19.09 -1.65 -10.63
N LEU A 54 -19.80 -2.47 -11.38
CA LEU A 54 -19.61 -3.93 -11.38
C LEU A 54 -18.21 -4.31 -11.89
N GLN A 55 -17.72 -3.63 -12.92
CA GLN A 55 -16.35 -3.84 -13.41
C GLN A 55 -15.31 -3.47 -12.35
N ALA A 56 -15.49 -2.34 -11.66
CA ALA A 56 -14.60 -1.94 -10.58
C ALA A 56 -14.59 -2.99 -9.44
N PHE A 57 -15.76 -3.44 -8.98
CA PHE A 57 -15.84 -4.50 -7.96
C PHE A 57 -15.16 -5.79 -8.44
N THR A 58 -15.44 -6.23 -9.65
CA THR A 58 -14.85 -7.44 -10.23
C THR A 58 -13.32 -7.33 -10.31
N PHE A 59 -12.81 -6.14 -10.66
CA PHE A 59 -11.38 -5.89 -10.73
C PHE A 59 -10.72 -6.01 -9.35
N TYR A 60 -11.27 -5.36 -8.31
CA TYR A 60 -10.70 -5.41 -6.96
C TYR A 60 -10.87 -6.77 -6.29
N ASP A 61 -12.00 -7.46 -6.48
CA ASP A 61 -12.21 -8.83 -5.98
C ASP A 61 -11.22 -9.81 -6.63
N ARG A 62 -10.92 -9.63 -7.91
CA ARG A 62 -9.91 -10.43 -8.60
C ARG A 62 -8.51 -10.16 -8.04
N TRP A 63 -8.16 -8.90 -7.87
CA TRP A 63 -6.89 -8.50 -7.29
C TRP A 63 -6.66 -9.10 -5.90
N GLU A 64 -7.65 -9.00 -5.02
CA GLU A 64 -7.57 -9.59 -3.67
C GLU A 64 -7.44 -11.12 -3.74
N ARG A 65 -8.18 -11.77 -4.62
CA ARG A 65 -8.08 -13.21 -4.86
C ARG A 65 -6.69 -13.60 -5.35
N ASP A 66 -6.13 -12.87 -6.30
CA ASP A 66 -4.80 -13.16 -6.84
C ASP A 66 -3.71 -13.02 -5.75
N LEU A 67 -3.83 -12.05 -4.85
CA LEU A 67 -2.97 -11.91 -3.66
C LEU A 67 -3.09 -13.12 -2.72
N VAL A 68 -4.31 -13.55 -2.42
CA VAL A 68 -4.58 -14.70 -1.55
C VAL A 68 -4.07 -15.99 -2.20
N MET A 69 -4.27 -16.18 -3.50
CA MET A 69 -3.75 -17.35 -4.23
C MET A 69 -2.23 -17.38 -4.21
N ALA A 70 -1.56 -16.27 -4.47
CA ALA A 70 -0.10 -16.19 -4.39
C ALA A 70 0.43 -16.53 -2.98
N LEU A 71 -0.29 -16.12 -1.92
CA LEU A 71 0.03 -16.48 -0.55
C LEU A 71 -0.12 -18.00 -0.31
N LEU A 72 -1.23 -18.60 -0.76
CA LEU A 72 -1.51 -20.05 -0.61
C LEU A 72 -0.51 -20.91 -1.39
N GLU A 73 -0.10 -20.46 -2.57
CA GLU A 73 0.91 -21.10 -3.41
C GLU A 73 2.34 -20.87 -2.91
N ARG A 74 2.52 -20.16 -1.81
CA ARG A 74 3.83 -19.79 -1.24
C ARG A 74 4.74 -19.08 -2.25
N GLN A 75 4.16 -18.25 -3.09
CA GLN A 75 4.92 -17.43 -4.02
C GLN A 75 5.85 -16.47 -3.25
N PRO A 76 7.00 -16.05 -3.84
CA PRO A 76 7.90 -15.11 -3.18
C PRO A 76 7.21 -13.75 -2.94
N ILE A 77 7.66 -13.02 -1.92
CA ILE A 77 7.09 -11.70 -1.55
C ILE A 77 7.11 -10.70 -2.72
N GLN A 78 8.09 -10.81 -3.62
CA GLN A 78 8.14 -10.01 -4.86
C GLN A 78 6.87 -10.21 -5.69
N LYS A 79 6.36 -11.43 -5.79
CA LYS A 79 5.12 -11.73 -6.54
C LYS A 79 3.91 -11.04 -5.93
N LEU A 80 3.83 -10.97 -4.60
CA LEU A 80 2.76 -10.22 -3.91
C LEU A 80 2.83 -8.73 -4.25
N LEU A 81 4.05 -8.16 -4.26
CA LEU A 81 4.26 -6.77 -4.65
C LEU A 81 3.92 -6.51 -6.11
N ASP A 82 4.27 -7.42 -7.03
CA ASP A 82 3.94 -7.31 -8.45
C ASP A 82 2.42 -7.31 -8.69
N ILE A 83 1.67 -8.10 -7.91
CA ILE A 83 0.19 -8.12 -7.96
C ILE A 83 -0.36 -6.80 -7.39
N ALA A 84 0.17 -6.32 -6.27
CA ALA A 84 -0.23 -5.04 -5.69
C ALA A 84 0.03 -3.88 -6.65
N HIS A 85 1.15 -3.90 -7.35
CA HIS A 85 1.52 -2.88 -8.34
C HIS A 85 0.49 -2.73 -9.48
N GLN A 86 -0.24 -3.78 -9.85
CA GLN A 86 -1.29 -3.69 -10.88
C GLN A 86 -2.40 -2.70 -10.52
N VAL A 87 -2.65 -2.51 -9.22
CA VAL A 87 -3.68 -1.60 -8.70
C VAL A 87 -3.07 -0.23 -8.38
N PHE A 88 -1.96 -0.21 -7.68
CA PHE A 88 -1.34 1.05 -7.26
C PHE A 88 -0.71 1.81 -8.42
N GLN A 89 -0.08 1.11 -9.38
CA GLN A 89 0.62 1.69 -10.54
C GLN A 89 1.63 2.77 -10.13
N ARG A 90 2.35 2.53 -9.04
CA ARG A 90 3.29 3.47 -8.41
C ARG A 90 4.58 2.75 -8.03
N PRO A 91 5.70 3.47 -7.89
CA PRO A 91 6.88 2.93 -7.28
C PRO A 91 6.58 2.43 -5.86
N MET A 92 6.88 1.16 -5.58
CA MET A 92 6.63 0.52 -4.29
C MET A 92 7.79 -0.35 -3.87
N PHE A 93 7.97 -0.47 -2.55
CA PHE A 93 8.90 -1.43 -1.98
C PHE A 93 8.42 -1.97 -0.63
N ILE A 94 8.98 -3.10 -0.24
CA ILE A 94 8.81 -3.71 1.08
C ILE A 94 10.18 -3.87 1.69
N LYS A 95 10.40 -3.32 2.88
CA LYS A 95 11.67 -3.48 3.60
C LYS A 95 11.45 -3.85 5.06
N SER A 96 12.41 -4.53 5.66
CA SER A 96 12.39 -4.86 7.09
C SER A 96 12.60 -3.63 7.96
N ASP A 97 12.34 -3.76 9.25
CA ASP A 97 12.70 -2.81 10.30
C ASP A 97 14.22 -2.55 10.37
N SER A 98 15.04 -3.50 9.94
CA SER A 98 16.51 -3.40 9.83
C SER A 98 17.00 -3.00 8.43
N SER A 99 16.13 -2.39 7.63
CA SER A 99 16.45 -1.80 6.31
C SER A 99 16.83 -2.79 5.20
N TRP A 100 16.52 -4.09 5.36
CA TRP A 100 16.62 -5.06 4.27
C TRP A 100 15.46 -4.89 3.31
N VAL A 101 15.76 -4.74 2.02
CA VAL A 101 14.75 -4.65 0.98
C VAL A 101 14.34 -6.06 0.56
N PHE A 102 13.07 -6.41 0.79
CA PHE A 102 12.50 -7.71 0.44
C PHE A 102 11.97 -7.75 -0.98
N ALA A 103 11.37 -6.66 -1.42
CA ALA A 103 10.77 -6.53 -2.74
C ALA A 103 10.72 -5.07 -3.19
N ILE A 104 10.80 -4.84 -4.50
CA ILE A 104 10.70 -3.52 -5.12
C ILE A 104 10.05 -3.64 -6.49
N THR A 105 9.22 -2.67 -6.87
CA THR A 105 8.70 -2.56 -8.23
C THR A 105 9.77 -2.01 -9.17
N GLY A 106 9.94 -2.63 -10.34
CA GLY A 106 10.86 -2.16 -11.37
C GLY A 106 10.20 -1.29 -12.45
N GLY A 107 11.01 -0.79 -13.38
CA GLY A 107 10.51 -0.11 -14.58
C GLY A 107 10.16 1.37 -14.42
N TYR A 108 10.54 2.01 -13.33
CA TYR A 108 10.35 3.45 -13.12
C TYR A 108 11.56 4.26 -13.56
N ASP A 109 11.29 5.45 -14.10
CA ASP A 109 12.33 6.36 -14.53
C ASP A 109 13.12 6.94 -13.35
N ILE A 110 14.37 6.57 -13.25
CA ILE A 110 15.31 7.03 -12.23
C ILE A 110 15.51 8.55 -12.25
N SER A 111 15.33 9.19 -13.42
CA SER A 111 15.47 10.65 -13.54
C SER A 111 14.37 11.41 -12.81
N VAL A 112 13.20 10.81 -12.68
CA VAL A 112 12.05 11.37 -11.94
C VAL A 112 12.20 11.12 -10.44
N HIS A 113 12.78 9.97 -10.06
CA HIS A 113 12.99 9.59 -8.67
C HIS A 113 14.46 9.15 -8.46
N PRO A 114 15.41 10.08 -8.29
CA PRO A 114 16.84 9.76 -8.20
C PRO A 114 17.17 8.83 -7.02
N ASP A 115 16.38 8.83 -5.96
CA ASP A 115 16.54 7.90 -4.84
C ASP A 115 16.09 6.47 -5.18
N TRP A 116 15.34 6.28 -6.28
CA TRP A 116 14.93 4.97 -6.75
C TRP A 116 16.12 4.12 -7.23
N ALA A 117 17.09 4.74 -7.88
CA ALA A 117 18.36 4.07 -8.24
C ALA A 117 19.10 3.53 -7.01
N ARG A 118 19.03 4.27 -5.88
CA ARG A 118 19.62 3.80 -4.62
C ARG A 118 18.86 2.60 -4.06
N LEU A 119 17.52 2.57 -4.20
CA LEU A 119 16.70 1.44 -3.80
C LEU A 119 16.95 0.22 -4.69
N GLU A 120 17.03 0.38 -6.01
CA GLU A 120 17.37 -0.71 -6.93
C GLU A 120 18.77 -1.28 -6.63
N ASN A 121 19.76 -0.42 -6.38
CA ASN A 121 21.08 -0.84 -5.93
C ASN A 121 21.03 -1.50 -4.54
N SER A 122 20.14 -1.04 -3.67
CA SER A 122 19.91 -1.63 -2.34
C SER A 122 19.30 -3.02 -2.44
N VAL A 123 18.45 -3.30 -3.45
CA VAL A 123 17.96 -4.65 -3.73
C VAL A 123 19.09 -5.58 -4.17
N ALA A 124 19.97 -5.13 -5.06
CA ALA A 124 21.13 -5.91 -5.46
C ALA A 124 22.05 -6.24 -4.27
N ASN A 125 22.20 -5.30 -3.33
CA ASN A 125 22.95 -5.45 -2.11
C ASN A 125 22.11 -5.91 -0.91
N LYS A 126 20.78 -6.06 -1.07
CA LYS A 126 19.79 -6.42 -0.05
C LYS A 126 19.70 -5.45 1.14
N ARG A 127 20.13 -4.19 0.97
CA ARG A 127 20.17 -3.19 2.04
C ARG A 127 19.83 -1.79 1.55
N SER A 128 19.11 -1.04 2.37
CA SER A 128 18.88 0.39 2.14
C SER A 128 20.15 1.22 2.37
N ASP A 129 20.26 2.37 1.68
CA ASP A 129 21.32 3.34 1.92
C ASP A 129 21.28 3.81 3.38
N PHE A 130 22.44 3.74 4.05
CA PHE A 130 22.61 4.13 5.46
C PHE A 130 22.21 5.59 5.70
N ASN A 131 22.58 6.52 4.83
CA ASN A 131 22.25 7.93 4.98
C ASN A 131 20.74 8.18 4.88
N ALA A 132 20.06 7.44 3.99
CA ALA A 132 18.61 7.48 3.89
C ALA A 132 17.95 6.95 5.19
N VAL A 133 18.42 5.83 5.72
CA VAL A 133 17.96 5.27 6.99
C VAL A 133 18.18 6.23 8.16
N LYS A 134 19.37 6.84 8.25
CA LYS A 134 19.72 7.80 9.31
C LYS A 134 18.83 9.04 9.26
N ALA A 135 18.58 9.59 8.07
CA ALA A 135 17.75 10.77 7.93
C ALA A 135 16.28 10.47 8.28
N VAL A 136 15.72 9.29 7.88
CA VAL A 136 14.39 8.82 8.30
C VAL A 136 14.31 8.66 9.81
N SER A 137 15.35 8.09 10.44
CA SER A 137 15.37 7.86 11.88
C SER A 137 15.47 9.14 12.70
N LEU A 138 15.84 10.26 12.10
CA LEU A 138 15.91 11.58 12.73
C LEU A 138 14.66 12.44 12.49
N ASP A 139 13.78 12.05 11.58
CA ASP A 139 12.55 12.77 11.30
C ASP A 139 11.44 12.39 12.29
N PRO A 140 10.97 13.34 13.15
CA PRO A 140 9.96 13.03 14.17
C PRO A 140 8.61 12.61 13.60
N GLU A 141 8.21 13.16 12.44
CA GLU A 141 6.94 12.78 11.79
C GLU A 141 7.03 11.34 11.29
N PHE A 142 8.16 10.98 10.70
CA PHE A 142 8.38 9.61 10.25
C PHE A 142 8.49 8.64 11.43
N GLN A 143 9.16 9.01 12.53
CA GLN A 143 9.20 8.19 13.73
C GLN A 143 7.81 7.94 14.33
N ALA A 144 6.93 8.94 14.32
CA ALA A 144 5.55 8.78 14.77
C ALA A 144 4.79 7.71 13.99
N THR A 145 5.15 7.47 12.72
CA THR A 145 4.52 6.44 11.90
C THR A 145 4.88 5.02 12.33
N PHE A 146 6.03 4.81 12.98
CA PHE A 146 6.49 3.48 13.40
C PHE A 146 5.56 2.79 14.40
N LEU A 147 4.70 3.56 15.07
CA LEU A 147 3.69 3.04 16.00
C LEU A 147 2.30 2.92 15.38
N GLN A 148 2.12 3.33 14.13
CA GLN A 148 0.82 3.29 13.48
C GLN A 148 0.50 1.87 12.99
N HIS A 149 -0.74 1.44 13.25
CA HIS A 149 -1.27 0.16 12.77
C HIS A 149 -2.10 0.29 11.49
N TYR A 150 -2.39 1.52 11.07
CA TYR A 150 -3.16 1.79 9.87
C TYR A 150 -2.33 2.60 8.87
N PRO A 151 -2.45 2.33 7.57
CA PRO A 151 -1.70 3.07 6.56
C PRO A 151 -1.97 4.57 6.60
N SER A 152 -0.96 5.37 6.32
CA SER A 152 -1.06 6.83 6.31
C SER A 152 -0.29 7.43 5.14
N ILE A 153 -0.78 8.59 4.69
CA ILE A 153 -0.10 9.42 3.69
C ILE A 153 0.71 10.46 4.45
N LEU A 154 2.01 10.56 4.14
CA LEU A 154 2.91 11.53 4.74
C LEU A 154 3.81 12.16 3.69
N GLN A 155 4.28 13.37 3.97
CA GLN A 155 5.31 13.99 3.16
C GLN A 155 6.65 13.27 3.44
N SER A 156 7.30 12.82 2.38
CA SER A 156 8.58 12.16 2.53
C SER A 156 9.72 13.16 2.58
N PRO A 157 10.68 13.01 3.50
CA PRO A 157 11.91 13.80 3.48
C PRO A 157 12.88 13.36 2.36
N PHE A 158 12.62 12.22 1.69
CA PHE A 158 13.52 11.61 0.69
C PHE A 158 12.99 11.63 -0.73
N TYR A 159 11.67 11.47 -0.88
CA TYR A 159 11.02 11.44 -2.17
C TYR A 159 10.38 12.79 -2.44
N GLN A 160 10.45 13.26 -3.67
CA GLN A 160 9.70 14.45 -4.07
C GLN A 160 8.21 14.07 -4.06
N GLY A 161 7.48 14.52 -3.02
CA GLY A 161 6.06 14.26 -2.87
C GLY A 161 5.71 13.44 -1.63
N ASN A 162 4.49 12.92 -1.62
CA ASN A 162 4.00 12.12 -0.53
C ASN A 162 4.36 10.64 -0.71
N VAL A 163 4.36 9.92 0.39
CA VAL A 163 4.39 8.46 0.41
C VAL A 163 3.16 7.94 1.13
N LEU A 164 2.65 6.82 0.65
CA LEU A 164 1.68 6.01 1.38
C LEU A 164 2.45 4.90 2.08
N HIS A 165 2.45 4.96 3.39
CA HIS A 165 3.22 4.10 4.27
C HIS A 165 2.31 3.16 5.06
N ALA A 166 2.71 1.89 5.20
CA ALA A 166 2.04 0.91 6.04
C ALA A 166 3.07 0.07 6.80
N ASN A 167 2.86 -0.09 8.10
CA ASN A 167 3.62 -1.05 8.89
C ASN A 167 2.98 -2.43 8.84
N VAL A 168 3.80 -3.45 8.89
CA VAL A 168 3.40 -4.84 9.05
C VAL A 168 3.84 -5.35 10.40
N TRP A 169 2.89 -5.88 11.16
CA TRP A 169 3.10 -6.30 12.53
C TRP A 169 2.99 -7.83 12.65
N LEU A 170 3.83 -8.42 13.46
CA LEU A 170 3.64 -9.78 13.96
C LEU A 170 3.50 -9.70 15.47
N GLU A 171 2.30 -9.97 15.96
CA GLU A 171 1.95 -9.71 17.34
C GLU A 171 2.17 -8.22 17.65
N ASP A 172 2.96 -7.88 18.66
CA ASP A 172 3.25 -6.49 19.04
C ASP A 172 4.58 -5.96 18.44
N ARG A 173 5.15 -6.69 17.48
CA ARG A 173 6.41 -6.31 16.85
C ARG A 173 6.21 -5.90 15.41
N ARG A 174 6.68 -4.69 15.06
CA ARG A 174 6.83 -4.27 13.66
C ARG A 174 7.95 -5.07 13.01
N VAL A 175 7.69 -5.70 11.87
CA VAL A 175 8.65 -6.57 11.17
C VAL A 175 9.06 -6.03 9.81
N CYS A 176 8.21 -5.28 9.15
CA CYS A 176 8.53 -4.61 7.91
C CYS A 176 7.59 -3.42 7.67
N GLU A 177 7.93 -2.64 6.67
CA GLU A 177 7.10 -1.56 6.16
C GLU A 177 6.90 -1.72 4.66
N ILE A 178 5.76 -1.24 4.19
CA ILE A 178 5.40 -1.12 2.79
C ILE A 178 5.31 0.37 2.48
N VAL A 179 5.99 0.79 1.43
CA VAL A 179 5.98 2.18 0.99
C VAL A 179 5.60 2.23 -0.48
N ALA A 180 4.63 3.09 -0.81
CA ALA A 180 4.34 3.50 -2.18
C ALA A 180 4.68 4.98 -2.31
N VAL A 181 5.36 5.35 -3.40
CA VAL A 181 5.79 6.74 -3.65
C VAL A 181 4.80 7.42 -4.58
N GLU A 182 4.46 8.68 -4.29
CA GLU A 182 3.59 9.47 -5.16
C GLU A 182 4.25 9.70 -6.51
N ASN A 183 3.47 9.56 -7.57
CA ASN A 183 3.86 9.86 -8.94
C ASN A 183 2.93 10.93 -9.54
N ASP A 184 2.48 10.76 -10.77
CA ASP A 184 1.65 11.74 -11.51
C ASP A 184 0.29 12.03 -10.87
N ARG A 185 -0.19 11.16 -9.99
CA ARG A 185 -1.49 11.25 -9.34
C ARG A 185 -1.33 11.31 -7.82
N PRO A 186 -1.96 12.28 -7.11
CA PRO A 186 -1.96 12.30 -5.65
C PRO A 186 -2.69 11.07 -5.08
N PHE A 187 -2.28 10.66 -3.87
CA PHE A 187 -2.96 9.59 -3.15
C PHE A 187 -4.39 9.98 -2.78
N GLN A 188 -5.29 9.00 -2.85
CA GLN A 188 -6.69 9.11 -2.47
C GLN A 188 -6.98 8.24 -1.23
N GLN A 189 -8.11 8.50 -0.55
CA GLN A 189 -8.53 7.67 0.58
C GLN A 189 -8.70 6.19 0.19
N GLY A 190 -9.10 5.92 -1.05
CA GLY A 190 -9.18 4.56 -1.59
C GLY A 190 -7.83 3.85 -1.61
N ASP A 191 -6.74 4.56 -1.95
CA ASP A 191 -5.38 4.00 -1.94
C ASP A 191 -4.98 3.55 -0.53
N VAL A 192 -5.41 4.28 0.52
CA VAL A 192 -5.17 3.92 1.93
C VAL A 192 -5.86 2.61 2.30
N HIS A 193 -7.11 2.41 1.87
CA HIS A 193 -7.86 1.16 2.12
C HIS A 193 -7.24 -0.02 1.36
N LEU A 194 -6.84 0.19 0.12
CA LEU A 194 -6.15 -0.84 -0.67
C LEU A 194 -4.81 -1.22 -0.04
N MET A 195 -4.05 -0.22 0.47
CA MET A 195 -2.80 -0.47 1.19
C MET A 195 -3.02 -1.26 2.47
N HIS A 196 -4.11 -1.00 3.21
CA HIS A 196 -4.47 -1.77 4.38
C HIS A 196 -4.75 -3.24 4.05
N THR A 197 -5.50 -3.49 2.97
CA THR A 197 -5.76 -4.85 2.47
C THR A 197 -4.45 -5.55 2.08
N PHE A 198 -3.58 -4.87 1.32
CA PHE A 198 -2.29 -5.41 0.93
C PHE A 198 -1.39 -5.70 2.13
N ALA A 199 -1.29 -4.77 3.09
CA ALA A 199 -0.51 -4.95 4.32
C ALA A 199 -0.99 -6.17 5.12
N SER A 200 -2.29 -6.41 5.18
CA SER A 200 -2.87 -7.60 5.85
C SER A 200 -2.46 -8.92 5.16
N VAL A 201 -2.31 -8.92 3.84
CA VAL A 201 -1.80 -10.10 3.11
C VAL A 201 -0.31 -10.29 3.37
N VAL A 202 0.48 -9.21 3.37
CA VAL A 202 1.92 -9.26 3.69
C VAL A 202 2.14 -9.71 5.14
N GLU A 203 1.30 -9.29 6.09
CA GLU A 203 1.34 -9.78 7.48
C GLU A 203 1.19 -11.31 7.54
N ARG A 204 0.19 -11.86 6.85
CA ARG A 204 -0.01 -13.32 6.76
C ARG A 204 1.18 -14.03 6.12
N TYR A 205 1.77 -13.41 5.10
CA TYR A 205 2.98 -13.92 4.46
C TYR A 205 4.15 -13.96 5.45
N MET A 206 4.40 -12.87 6.19
CA MET A 206 5.45 -12.79 7.20
C MET A 206 5.23 -13.81 8.32
N LYS A 207 3.98 -13.99 8.75
CA LYS A 207 3.61 -14.98 9.77
C LYS A 207 3.92 -16.41 9.31
N ALA A 208 3.59 -16.76 8.07
CA ALA A 208 3.88 -18.07 7.50
C ALA A 208 5.38 -18.34 7.31
N ASN A 209 6.18 -17.29 7.13
CA ASN A 209 7.63 -17.37 6.91
C ASN A 209 8.44 -16.84 8.11
N ARG A 210 7.84 -16.80 9.29
CA ARG A 210 8.39 -16.23 10.52
C ARG A 210 9.86 -16.57 10.82
N PRO A 211 10.32 -17.83 10.70
CA PRO A 211 11.71 -18.16 11.01
C PRO A 211 12.73 -17.43 10.11
N LEU A 212 12.39 -17.22 8.83
CA LEU A 212 13.25 -16.54 7.88
C LEU A 212 13.38 -15.05 8.23
N TYR A 213 12.26 -14.39 8.55
CA TYR A 213 12.25 -12.94 8.77
C TYR A 213 12.74 -12.53 10.15
N LEU A 214 12.51 -13.35 11.18
CA LEU A 214 13.06 -13.09 12.51
C LEU A 214 14.59 -13.21 12.54
N SER A 215 15.17 -14.07 11.71
CA SER A 215 16.64 -14.18 11.58
C SER A 215 17.27 -12.99 10.83
N LEU A 216 16.48 -12.27 10.03
CA LEU A 216 16.93 -11.11 9.26
C LEU A 216 16.67 -9.77 9.98
N SER A 217 15.95 -9.78 11.10
CA SER A 217 15.55 -8.56 11.81
C SER A 217 16.48 -8.23 12.99
N GLY A 218 16.93 -7.00 13.05
CA GLY A 218 17.58 -6.34 14.17
C GLY A 218 19.02 -6.74 14.45
N LEU A 219 19.24 -7.93 14.99
CA LEU A 219 20.58 -8.39 15.38
C LEU A 219 21.64 -8.36 14.24
N PRO A 220 21.33 -8.86 13.02
CA PRO A 220 22.32 -8.82 11.94
C PRO A 220 22.72 -7.40 11.52
N ALA A 221 21.82 -6.43 11.52
CA ALA A 221 22.13 -5.06 11.17
C ALA A 221 23.05 -4.41 12.21
N PHE A 222 22.75 -4.59 13.49
CA PHE A 222 23.58 -4.12 14.59
C PHE A 222 25.01 -4.69 14.52
N PHE A 223 25.15 -5.99 14.33
CA PHE A 223 26.47 -6.61 14.23
C PHE A 223 27.25 -6.16 12.99
N ILE A 224 26.56 -5.94 11.88
CA ILE A 224 27.23 -5.49 10.66
C ILE A 224 27.70 -4.04 10.81
N GLU A 225 26.88 -3.15 11.39
CA GLU A 225 27.28 -1.77 11.69
C GLU A 225 28.50 -1.76 12.63
N LEU A 226 28.53 -2.65 13.62
CA LEU A 226 29.61 -2.79 14.57
C LEU A 226 30.90 -3.33 13.92
N ILE A 227 30.78 -4.31 13.01
CA ILE A 227 31.90 -4.90 12.27
C ILE A 227 32.46 -3.92 11.24
N GLU A 228 31.59 -3.15 10.57
CA GLU A 228 31.98 -2.15 9.58
C GLU A 228 32.51 -0.85 10.22
N GLY A 229 32.53 -0.76 11.55
CA GLY A 229 33.01 0.41 12.30
C GLY A 229 32.12 1.63 12.12
N GLN A 230 30.84 1.41 11.75
CA GLN A 230 29.86 2.47 11.62
C GLN A 230 29.28 2.82 13.01
N GLU A 231 28.89 4.08 13.21
CA GLU A 231 28.15 4.46 14.41
C GLU A 231 26.82 3.69 14.46
N VAL A 232 26.67 2.88 15.50
CA VAL A 232 25.44 2.13 15.75
C VAL A 232 24.32 3.12 16.02
N THR A 233 23.25 3.07 15.23
CA THR A 233 22.09 3.92 15.47
C THR A 233 21.44 3.56 16.80
N SER A 234 20.87 4.54 17.49
CA SER A 234 20.14 4.32 18.75
C SER A 234 19.02 3.31 18.59
N LEU A 235 18.38 3.29 17.42
CA LEU A 235 17.33 2.33 17.07
C LEU A 235 17.86 0.89 17.01
N ASN A 236 19.01 0.66 16.36
CA ASN A 236 19.61 -0.67 16.25
C ASN A 236 20.19 -1.14 17.58
N TYR A 237 20.68 -0.20 18.43
CA TYR A 237 21.07 -0.50 19.79
C TYR A 237 19.91 -0.94 20.67
N ASP A 238 18.77 -0.24 20.58
CA ASP A 238 17.56 -0.58 21.34
C ASP A 238 16.93 -1.90 20.89
N ILE A 239 17.02 -2.22 19.60
CA ILE A 239 16.57 -3.51 19.04
C ILE A 239 17.47 -4.66 19.55
N ALA A 240 18.80 -4.45 19.58
CA ALA A 240 19.75 -5.46 20.07
C ALA A 240 19.66 -5.70 21.59
N ARG A 241 19.16 -4.71 22.35
CA ARG A 241 19.02 -4.79 23.82
C ARG A 241 17.75 -5.52 24.28
N ARG A 242 16.75 -5.70 23.40
CA ARG A 242 15.50 -6.43 23.68
C ARG A 242 15.64 -7.90 23.36
#